data_0261a749c873d3ce4591c45ddc651943
#
_entry.id   0261a749c873d3ce4591c45ddc651943
#
_cell.length_a   1.000
_cell.length_b   1.000
_cell.length_c   1.000
_cell.angle_alpha   90.00
_cell.angle_beta   90.00
_cell.angle_gamma   90.00
#
_symmetry.space_group_name_H-M   'P 1'
#
loop_
_entity.id
_entity.type
_entity.pdbx_description
1 polymer ?
#
loop_
_entity_poly.entity_id
_entity_poly.type
_entity_poly.pdbx_seq_one_letter_code
_entity_poly.pdbx_strand_id
1 'polypeptide(L)'
;MQVSSIELDSVSKRFGSVEVISELSLTIHSGEFIAFLGPSGCGKSTLLRMIAGLESVDGGEIRIGGERVDHLPPGARGVAMVFQHYALYPHMTVFDNLAFGLKNIGTSQDEIARRIEEAARILEISHLLKRKPGQLSGGQRQRVAIGRALVKDPKAYLFDEPLSNLDAALRVRTRVELARLHQQTRATTIFVTHDQVEAMTLASRIVVMNARKVEQVGTPMEIYGRPATEFVARFVGSPAMNFLPVSIRDRGGLASAVLGDGSTIDTDVPVNALPAGGELRVGVRAEAIHVRPDGALPGKVEVVERLGDRTHLHIRLTDGNTLVAEDKGVSQVQPGDTVRLAVEGATAHLFDDAGLAYHARQ
;
A
#
# COMPACT_ATOMS: atom_id res chain seq x y z
N MET A 1 -2.62 -24.61 11.51
CA MET A 1 -3.02 -23.78 10.33
C MET A 1 -2.39 -24.34 9.08
N GLN A 2 -3.20 -24.63 8.07
CA GLN A 2 -2.70 -25.04 6.76
C GLN A 2 -2.54 -23.78 5.90
N VAL A 3 -1.36 -23.17 5.97
CA VAL A 3 -1.04 -21.94 5.23
C VAL A 3 -0.82 -22.30 3.77
N SER A 4 -1.45 -21.59 2.85
CA SER A 4 -1.44 -21.92 1.41
C SER A 4 -0.98 -20.74 0.56
N SER A 5 -0.26 -21.02 -0.54
CA SER A 5 0.01 -20.04 -1.60
C SER A 5 -1.28 -19.72 -2.37
N ILE A 6 -1.29 -18.56 -3.02
CA ILE A 6 -2.34 -18.17 -3.98
C ILE A 6 -1.66 -17.78 -5.28
N GLU A 7 -2.11 -18.39 -6.37
CA GLU A 7 -1.57 -18.16 -7.70
C GLU A 7 -2.69 -17.66 -8.62
N LEU A 8 -2.42 -16.55 -9.27
CA LEU A 8 -3.24 -15.96 -10.31
C LEU A 8 -2.49 -16.12 -11.61
N ASP A 9 -3.07 -16.77 -12.58
CA ASP A 9 -2.48 -16.95 -13.90
C ASP A 9 -3.39 -16.31 -14.95
N SER A 10 -2.90 -15.19 -15.53
CA SER A 10 -3.53 -14.44 -16.61
C SER A 10 -5.02 -14.12 -16.36
N VAL A 11 -5.37 -13.85 -15.09
CA VAL A 11 -6.75 -13.61 -14.70
C VAL A 11 -7.29 -12.32 -15.28
N SER A 12 -8.50 -12.39 -15.81
CA SER A 12 -9.19 -11.26 -16.44
C SER A 12 -10.62 -11.14 -15.95
N LYS A 13 -11.12 -9.87 -15.87
CA LYS A 13 -12.49 -9.55 -15.47
C LYS A 13 -13.05 -8.38 -16.25
N ARG A 14 -14.28 -8.54 -16.74
CA ARG A 14 -15.07 -7.51 -17.42
C ARG A 14 -16.43 -7.34 -16.77
N PHE A 15 -16.92 -6.12 -16.75
CA PHE A 15 -18.32 -5.78 -16.42
C PHE A 15 -18.93 -5.08 -17.63
N GLY A 16 -19.75 -5.80 -18.38
CA GLY A 16 -20.23 -5.35 -19.68
C GLY A 16 -19.07 -5.10 -20.65
N SER A 17 -18.97 -3.87 -21.15
CA SER A 17 -17.86 -3.45 -22.04
C SER A 17 -16.61 -2.98 -21.31
N VAL A 18 -16.66 -2.83 -19.98
CA VAL A 18 -15.55 -2.31 -19.19
C VAL A 18 -14.68 -3.46 -18.69
N GLU A 19 -13.45 -3.54 -19.15
CA GLU A 19 -12.42 -4.41 -18.59
C GLU A 19 -11.91 -3.81 -17.27
N VAL A 20 -11.86 -4.59 -16.19
CA VAL A 20 -11.43 -4.12 -14.85
C VAL A 20 -10.12 -4.75 -14.43
N ILE A 21 -9.87 -5.98 -14.84
CA ILE A 21 -8.60 -6.70 -14.69
C ILE A 21 -8.24 -7.29 -16.05
N SER A 22 -7.00 -7.14 -16.49
CA SER A 22 -6.51 -7.63 -17.77
C SER A 22 -5.28 -8.50 -17.56
N GLU A 23 -5.39 -9.81 -17.87
CA GLU A 23 -4.31 -10.81 -17.90
C GLU A 23 -3.33 -10.72 -16.71
N LEU A 24 -3.85 -10.52 -15.51
CA LEU A 24 -3.05 -10.32 -14.30
C LEU A 24 -2.50 -11.67 -13.82
N SER A 25 -1.17 -11.76 -13.75
CA SER A 25 -0.47 -12.90 -13.15
C SER A 25 0.27 -12.46 -11.90
N LEU A 26 0.08 -13.19 -10.80
CA LEU A 26 0.68 -12.88 -9.50
C LEU A 26 0.77 -14.14 -8.64
N THR A 27 1.92 -14.37 -8.05
CA THR A 27 2.10 -15.41 -7.02
C THR A 27 2.22 -14.78 -5.64
N ILE A 28 1.38 -15.21 -4.72
CA ILE A 28 1.38 -14.87 -3.30
C ILE A 28 1.87 -16.11 -2.55
N HIS A 29 2.97 -15.95 -1.84
CA HIS A 29 3.61 -17.06 -1.15
C HIS A 29 2.87 -17.44 0.13
N SER A 30 3.02 -18.70 0.53
CA SER A 30 2.46 -19.21 1.79
C SER A 30 3.00 -18.40 2.98
N GLY A 31 2.10 -17.93 3.84
CA GLY A 31 2.47 -17.12 5.01
C GLY A 31 2.85 -15.67 4.72
N GLU A 32 2.67 -15.20 3.49
CA GLU A 32 2.95 -13.83 3.08
C GLU A 32 1.84 -12.88 3.52
N PHE A 33 2.19 -11.67 3.96
CA PHE A 33 1.28 -10.54 4.09
C PHE A 33 1.48 -9.63 2.88
N ILE A 34 0.57 -9.67 1.92
CA ILE A 34 0.64 -8.85 0.71
C ILE A 34 -0.43 -7.76 0.73
N ALA A 35 -0.05 -6.52 0.40
CA ALA A 35 -0.99 -5.42 0.26
C ALA A 35 -1.24 -5.08 -1.21
N PHE A 36 -2.52 -4.96 -1.60
CA PHE A 36 -2.92 -4.36 -2.88
C PHE A 36 -3.17 -2.87 -2.65
N LEU A 37 -2.31 -2.03 -3.19
CA LEU A 37 -2.28 -0.59 -3.03
C LEU A 37 -2.56 0.10 -4.37
N GLY A 38 -3.35 1.17 -4.38
CA GLY A 38 -3.64 1.93 -5.60
C GLY A 38 -4.86 2.84 -5.45
N PRO A 39 -5.14 3.71 -6.43
CA PRO A 39 -6.29 4.61 -6.40
C PRO A 39 -7.62 3.86 -6.43
N SER A 40 -8.70 4.56 -6.07
CA SER A 40 -10.05 4.00 -6.16
C SER A 40 -10.38 3.61 -7.60
N GLY A 41 -11.04 2.47 -7.78
CA GLY A 41 -11.47 1.99 -9.10
C GLY A 41 -10.40 1.29 -9.95
N CYS A 42 -9.16 1.08 -9.46
CA CYS A 42 -8.12 0.38 -10.22
C CYS A 42 -8.25 -1.17 -10.23
N GLY A 43 -9.26 -1.75 -9.55
CA GLY A 43 -9.55 -3.18 -9.61
C GLY A 43 -9.19 -3.99 -8.35
N LYS A 44 -8.61 -3.40 -7.29
CA LYS A 44 -8.17 -4.12 -6.07
C LYS A 44 -9.25 -4.99 -5.42
N SER A 45 -10.40 -4.38 -5.07
CA SER A 45 -11.51 -5.11 -4.45
C SER A 45 -12.14 -6.14 -5.40
N THR A 46 -12.14 -5.87 -6.72
CA THR A 46 -12.59 -6.84 -7.72
C THR A 46 -11.69 -8.07 -7.71
N LEU A 47 -10.36 -7.87 -7.74
CA LEU A 47 -9.39 -8.96 -7.67
C LEU A 47 -9.53 -9.77 -6.38
N LEU A 48 -9.70 -9.09 -5.25
CA LEU A 48 -9.92 -9.74 -3.96
C LEU A 48 -11.21 -10.58 -3.97
N ARG A 49 -12.31 -10.06 -4.56
CA ARG A 49 -13.59 -10.78 -4.68
C ARG A 49 -13.50 -11.95 -5.63
N MET A 50 -12.72 -11.86 -6.71
CA MET A 50 -12.44 -13.00 -7.61
C MET A 50 -11.72 -14.12 -6.84
N ILE A 51 -10.73 -13.82 -6.02
CA ILE A 51 -10.04 -14.79 -5.16
C ILE A 51 -11.00 -15.40 -4.15
N ALA A 52 -11.88 -14.58 -3.55
CA ALA A 52 -12.91 -15.06 -2.61
C ALA A 52 -14.03 -15.90 -3.26
N GLY A 53 -14.18 -15.87 -4.59
CA GLY A 53 -15.26 -16.51 -5.33
C GLY A 53 -16.58 -15.74 -5.30
N LEU A 54 -16.55 -14.47 -4.93
CA LEU A 54 -17.71 -13.57 -4.93
C LEU A 54 -17.92 -12.90 -6.29
N GLU A 55 -16.88 -12.92 -7.12
CA GLU A 55 -16.93 -12.52 -8.53
C GLU A 55 -16.35 -13.64 -9.39
N SER A 56 -16.95 -13.86 -10.56
CA SER A 56 -16.46 -14.83 -11.54
C SER A 56 -15.17 -14.35 -12.20
N VAL A 57 -14.35 -15.30 -12.62
CA VAL A 57 -13.18 -15.07 -13.49
C VAL A 57 -13.65 -15.23 -14.94
N ASP A 58 -13.35 -14.27 -15.80
CA ASP A 58 -13.75 -14.33 -17.22
C ASP A 58 -12.62 -14.90 -18.10
N GLY A 59 -11.38 -14.92 -17.64
CA GLY A 59 -10.23 -15.55 -18.26
C GLY A 59 -9.14 -15.89 -17.24
N GLY A 60 -8.30 -16.86 -17.53
CA GLY A 60 -7.23 -17.32 -16.65
C GLY A 60 -7.68 -18.26 -15.55
N GLU A 61 -6.81 -18.48 -14.55
CA GLU A 61 -7.04 -19.45 -13.46
C GLU A 61 -6.63 -18.86 -12.10
N ILE A 62 -7.32 -19.30 -11.04
CA ILE A 62 -6.95 -19.04 -9.63
C ILE A 62 -6.67 -20.37 -8.95
N ARG A 63 -5.51 -20.47 -8.29
CA ARG A 63 -5.13 -21.64 -7.49
C ARG A 63 -4.88 -21.25 -6.04
N ILE A 64 -5.30 -22.08 -5.09
CA ILE A 64 -5.03 -21.92 -3.65
C ILE A 64 -4.44 -23.22 -3.13
N GLY A 65 -3.20 -23.18 -2.68
CA GLY A 65 -2.46 -24.38 -2.27
C GLY A 65 -2.25 -25.39 -3.40
N GLY A 66 -2.04 -24.90 -4.63
CA GLY A 66 -1.90 -25.71 -5.86
C GLY A 66 -3.22 -26.19 -6.48
N GLU A 67 -4.34 -26.12 -5.76
CA GLU A 67 -5.66 -26.53 -6.26
C GLU A 67 -6.35 -25.40 -7.03
N ARG A 68 -6.84 -25.66 -8.23
CA ARG A 68 -7.64 -24.71 -9.00
C ARG A 68 -9.00 -24.47 -8.34
N VAL A 69 -9.35 -23.20 -8.06
CA VAL A 69 -10.53 -22.83 -7.26
C VAL A 69 -11.48 -21.85 -7.94
N ASP A 70 -11.17 -21.32 -9.12
CA ASP A 70 -12.00 -20.32 -9.80
C ASP A 70 -13.43 -20.79 -10.10
N HIS A 71 -13.61 -22.11 -10.31
CA HIS A 71 -14.92 -22.77 -10.50
C HIS A 71 -15.66 -23.07 -9.20
N LEU A 72 -15.00 -22.99 -8.03
CA LEU A 72 -15.59 -23.33 -6.74
C LEU A 72 -16.38 -22.13 -6.15
N PRO A 73 -17.50 -22.40 -5.45
CA PRO A 73 -18.23 -21.37 -4.72
C PRO A 73 -17.40 -20.84 -3.53
N PRO A 74 -17.69 -19.64 -3.00
CA PRO A 74 -16.90 -18.99 -1.95
C PRO A 74 -16.64 -19.88 -0.72
N GLY A 75 -17.66 -20.63 -0.28
CA GLY A 75 -17.56 -21.49 0.91
C GLY A 75 -16.60 -22.68 0.77
N ALA A 76 -16.28 -23.10 -0.47
CA ALA A 76 -15.41 -24.24 -0.76
C ALA A 76 -13.93 -23.86 -0.97
N ARG A 77 -13.60 -22.56 -1.09
CA ARG A 77 -12.23 -22.08 -1.34
C ARG A 77 -11.34 -22.08 -0.11
N GLY A 78 -11.90 -22.24 1.08
CA GLY A 78 -11.14 -22.25 2.34
C GLY A 78 -10.59 -20.91 2.77
N VAL A 79 -11.11 -19.79 2.26
CA VAL A 79 -10.69 -18.44 2.61
C VAL A 79 -11.66 -17.74 3.57
N ALA A 80 -11.18 -16.79 4.35
CA ALA A 80 -12.00 -15.92 5.18
C ALA A 80 -11.88 -14.47 4.73
N MET A 81 -13.03 -13.81 4.47
CA MET A 81 -13.05 -12.43 4.01
C MET A 81 -13.63 -11.49 5.07
N VAL A 82 -12.98 -10.36 5.26
CA VAL A 82 -13.45 -9.21 6.04
C VAL A 82 -13.81 -8.10 5.08
N PHE A 83 -15.08 -7.69 5.09
CA PHE A 83 -15.63 -6.68 4.21
C PHE A 83 -15.45 -5.26 4.79
N GLN A 84 -15.38 -4.27 3.94
CA GLN A 84 -15.29 -2.85 4.28
C GLN A 84 -16.44 -2.39 5.22
N HIS A 85 -17.65 -2.91 5.05
CA HIS A 85 -18.83 -2.58 5.86
C HIS A 85 -19.13 -3.60 6.95
N TYR A 86 -18.11 -4.34 7.43
CA TYR A 86 -18.15 -5.32 8.53
C TYR A 86 -19.08 -6.53 8.28
N ALA A 87 -20.19 -6.38 7.59
CA ALA A 87 -21.20 -7.42 7.27
C ALA A 87 -21.62 -8.27 8.50
N LEU A 88 -21.77 -7.64 9.66
CA LEU A 88 -22.24 -8.32 10.88
C LEU A 88 -23.75 -8.54 10.82
N TYR A 89 -24.22 -9.68 11.36
CA TYR A 89 -25.63 -9.98 11.50
C TYR A 89 -26.23 -9.16 12.65
N PRO A 90 -27.11 -8.17 12.38
CA PRO A 90 -27.51 -7.17 13.38
C PRO A 90 -28.39 -7.73 14.51
N HIS A 91 -29.09 -8.84 14.25
CA HIS A 91 -29.97 -9.51 15.20
C HIS A 91 -29.21 -10.48 16.15
N MET A 92 -28.00 -10.90 15.79
CA MET A 92 -27.14 -11.80 16.56
C MET A 92 -26.27 -11.03 17.56
N THR A 93 -25.91 -11.68 18.67
CA THR A 93 -24.87 -11.20 19.58
C THR A 93 -23.49 -11.25 18.90
N VAL A 94 -22.47 -10.62 19.52
CA VAL A 94 -21.07 -10.78 19.10
C VAL A 94 -20.68 -12.25 19.12
N PHE A 95 -20.97 -12.97 20.19
CA PHE A 95 -20.71 -14.42 20.29
C PHE A 95 -21.33 -15.19 19.12
N ASP A 96 -22.61 -14.95 18.81
CA ASP A 96 -23.30 -15.65 17.73
C ASP A 96 -22.74 -15.27 16.34
N ASN A 97 -22.34 -14.01 16.14
CA ASN A 97 -21.64 -13.59 14.92
C ASN A 97 -20.34 -14.36 14.71
N LEU A 98 -19.55 -14.56 15.77
CA LEU A 98 -18.32 -15.34 15.73
C LEU A 98 -18.60 -16.84 15.52
N ALA A 99 -19.60 -17.38 16.21
CA ALA A 99 -19.95 -18.80 16.17
C ALA A 99 -20.59 -19.25 14.85
N PHE A 100 -21.27 -18.35 14.13
CA PHE A 100 -22.13 -18.67 13.00
C PHE A 100 -21.45 -19.57 11.95
N GLY A 101 -20.25 -19.18 11.51
CA GLY A 101 -19.51 -19.95 10.49
C GLY A 101 -19.09 -21.33 10.98
N LEU A 102 -18.72 -21.46 12.25
CA LEU A 102 -18.30 -22.72 12.87
C LEU A 102 -19.49 -23.67 13.08
N LYS A 103 -20.65 -23.13 13.49
CA LYS A 103 -21.90 -23.92 13.62
C LYS A 103 -22.29 -24.52 12.27
N ASN A 104 -22.19 -23.77 11.18
CA ASN A 104 -22.58 -24.24 9.84
C ASN A 104 -21.72 -25.39 9.30
N ILE A 105 -20.49 -25.54 9.78
CA ILE A 105 -19.57 -26.63 9.41
C ILE A 105 -19.58 -27.77 10.44
N GLY A 106 -20.49 -27.75 11.43
CA GLY A 106 -20.67 -28.82 12.40
C GLY A 106 -19.62 -28.88 13.51
N THR A 107 -18.88 -27.76 13.79
CA THR A 107 -17.90 -27.71 14.89
C THR A 107 -18.59 -27.91 16.25
N SER A 108 -17.96 -28.66 17.15
CA SER A 108 -18.50 -28.91 18.50
C SER A 108 -18.61 -27.61 19.31
N GLN A 109 -19.58 -27.60 20.27
CA GLN A 109 -19.81 -26.40 21.10
C GLN A 109 -18.59 -26.00 21.92
N ASP A 110 -17.86 -26.99 22.47
CA ASP A 110 -16.65 -26.75 23.26
C ASP A 110 -15.53 -26.12 22.42
N GLU A 111 -15.35 -26.61 21.21
CA GLU A 111 -14.35 -26.06 20.26
C GLU A 111 -14.76 -24.66 19.78
N ILE A 112 -16.05 -24.41 19.54
CA ILE A 112 -16.57 -23.08 19.21
C ILE A 112 -16.26 -22.11 20.36
N ALA A 113 -16.57 -22.50 21.60
CA ALA A 113 -16.33 -21.66 22.79
C ALA A 113 -14.82 -21.33 22.93
N ARG A 114 -13.95 -22.33 22.80
CA ARG A 114 -12.51 -22.19 22.88
C ARG A 114 -11.95 -21.21 21.84
N ARG A 115 -12.32 -21.39 20.56
CA ARG A 115 -11.86 -20.51 19.47
C ARG A 115 -12.36 -19.08 19.62
N ILE A 116 -13.62 -18.92 20.06
CA ILE A 116 -14.19 -17.57 20.31
C ILE A 116 -13.48 -16.89 21.46
N GLU A 117 -13.22 -17.59 22.55
CA GLU A 117 -12.51 -17.02 23.71
C GLU A 117 -11.10 -16.56 23.34
N GLU A 118 -10.37 -17.38 22.58
CA GLU A 118 -9.04 -17.04 22.09
C GLU A 118 -9.07 -15.81 21.16
N ALA A 119 -9.94 -15.79 20.14
CA ALA A 119 -10.09 -14.66 19.24
C ALA A 119 -10.55 -13.38 19.96
N ALA A 120 -11.48 -13.52 20.90
CA ALA A 120 -11.99 -12.41 21.69
C ALA A 120 -10.92 -11.80 22.62
N ARG A 121 -10.03 -12.62 23.17
CA ARG A 121 -8.87 -12.19 23.95
C ARG A 121 -7.86 -11.43 23.11
N ILE A 122 -7.50 -11.97 21.94
CA ILE A 122 -6.55 -11.34 21.01
C ILE A 122 -7.06 -9.96 20.56
N LEU A 123 -8.36 -9.85 20.29
CA LEU A 123 -9.00 -8.63 19.78
C LEU A 123 -9.54 -7.71 20.89
N GLU A 124 -9.35 -8.07 22.16
CA GLU A 124 -9.84 -7.32 23.34
C GLU A 124 -11.36 -7.05 23.31
N ILE A 125 -12.15 -8.03 22.81
CA ILE A 125 -13.61 -7.93 22.70
C ILE A 125 -14.37 -8.89 23.64
N SER A 126 -13.71 -9.57 24.57
CA SER A 126 -14.32 -10.54 25.48
C SER A 126 -15.51 -9.94 26.27
N HIS A 127 -15.39 -8.68 26.70
CA HIS A 127 -16.45 -7.94 27.41
C HIS A 127 -17.65 -7.55 26.51
N LEU A 128 -17.55 -7.76 25.20
CA LEU A 128 -18.57 -7.40 24.21
C LEU A 128 -19.38 -8.61 23.74
N LEU A 129 -19.01 -9.85 24.10
CA LEU A 129 -19.57 -11.09 23.51
C LEU A 129 -21.09 -11.17 23.60
N LYS A 130 -21.71 -10.58 24.64
CA LYS A 130 -23.17 -10.58 24.85
C LYS A 130 -23.89 -9.41 24.17
N ARG A 131 -23.16 -8.42 23.62
CA ARG A 131 -23.76 -7.25 22.94
C ARG A 131 -24.15 -7.58 21.51
N LYS A 132 -25.08 -6.79 20.95
CA LYS A 132 -25.44 -6.81 19.52
C LYS A 132 -24.67 -5.72 18.76
N PRO A 133 -24.47 -5.85 17.43
CA PRO A 133 -23.72 -4.88 16.62
C PRO A 133 -24.18 -3.43 16.77
N GLY A 134 -25.48 -3.17 16.94
CA GLY A 134 -26.02 -1.83 17.16
C GLY A 134 -25.56 -1.14 18.46
N GLN A 135 -25.03 -1.91 19.42
CA GLN A 135 -24.53 -1.43 20.72
C GLN A 135 -23.00 -1.20 20.70
N LEU A 136 -22.36 -1.34 19.53
CA LEU A 136 -20.91 -1.28 19.35
C LEU A 136 -20.50 -0.01 18.60
N SER A 137 -19.33 0.54 18.97
CA SER A 137 -18.67 1.56 18.15
C SER A 137 -18.20 1.00 16.80
N GLY A 138 -17.85 1.86 15.83
CA GLY A 138 -17.31 1.43 14.54
C GLY A 138 -16.11 0.49 14.69
N GLY A 139 -15.13 0.85 15.51
CA GLY A 139 -13.96 0.02 15.76
C GLY A 139 -14.25 -1.29 16.47
N GLN A 140 -15.23 -1.31 17.39
CA GLN A 140 -15.66 -2.56 18.03
C GLN A 140 -16.32 -3.49 17.00
N ARG A 141 -17.19 -2.97 16.11
CA ARG A 141 -17.77 -3.74 15.01
C ARG A 141 -16.70 -4.34 14.11
N GLN A 142 -15.67 -3.56 13.80
CA GLN A 142 -14.56 -4.03 12.97
C GLN A 142 -13.79 -5.17 13.65
N ARG A 143 -13.43 -5.04 14.93
CA ARG A 143 -12.77 -6.12 15.69
C ARG A 143 -13.62 -7.40 15.70
N VAL A 144 -14.93 -7.27 15.81
CA VAL A 144 -15.84 -8.41 15.70
C VAL A 144 -15.81 -9.03 14.29
N ALA A 145 -15.77 -8.23 13.23
CA ALA A 145 -15.66 -8.73 11.85
C ALA A 145 -14.33 -9.45 11.60
N ILE A 146 -13.22 -8.92 12.12
CA ILE A 146 -11.92 -9.60 12.11
C ILE A 146 -11.98 -10.92 12.90
N GLY A 147 -12.57 -10.88 14.10
CA GLY A 147 -12.75 -12.08 14.95
C GLY A 147 -13.54 -13.17 14.23
N ARG A 148 -14.57 -12.82 13.48
CA ARG A 148 -15.36 -13.77 12.67
C ARG A 148 -14.55 -14.48 11.57
N ALA A 149 -13.54 -13.79 11.03
CA ALA A 149 -12.60 -14.42 10.11
C ALA A 149 -11.60 -15.32 10.88
N LEU A 150 -11.11 -14.83 12.02
CA LEU A 150 -10.06 -15.47 12.82
C LEU A 150 -10.48 -16.84 13.36
N VAL A 151 -11.72 -16.98 13.86
CA VAL A 151 -12.22 -18.25 14.42
C VAL A 151 -12.31 -19.38 13.40
N LYS A 152 -12.26 -19.09 12.08
CA LYS A 152 -12.44 -20.08 11.03
C LYS A 152 -11.20 -20.91 10.69
N ASP A 153 -10.01 -20.43 11.05
CA ASP A 153 -8.70 -21.03 10.67
C ASP A 153 -8.60 -21.31 9.15
N PRO A 154 -8.69 -20.28 8.31
CA PRO A 154 -8.72 -20.42 6.86
C PRO A 154 -7.34 -20.68 6.26
N LYS A 155 -7.29 -21.13 4.98
CA LYS A 155 -6.07 -21.21 4.15
C LYS A 155 -5.45 -19.82 3.89
N ALA A 156 -6.30 -18.77 3.82
CA ALA A 156 -5.86 -17.36 3.66
C ALA A 156 -6.92 -16.37 4.18
N TYR A 157 -6.46 -15.21 4.66
CA TYR A 157 -7.29 -14.07 5.04
C TYR A 157 -7.34 -13.04 3.91
N LEU A 158 -8.53 -12.53 3.63
CA LEU A 158 -8.80 -11.51 2.62
C LEU A 158 -9.44 -10.30 3.30
N PHE A 159 -8.76 -9.16 3.31
CA PHE A 159 -9.22 -7.93 3.93
C PHE A 159 -9.52 -6.87 2.86
N ASP A 160 -10.79 -6.46 2.72
CA ASP A 160 -11.23 -5.40 1.79
C ASP A 160 -11.37 -4.08 2.55
N GLU A 161 -10.36 -3.22 2.50
CA GLU A 161 -10.26 -1.92 3.17
C GLU A 161 -10.69 -1.95 4.66
N PRO A 162 -10.15 -2.86 5.48
CA PRO A 162 -10.70 -3.11 6.81
C PRO A 162 -10.49 -1.96 7.80
N LEU A 163 -9.65 -0.96 7.49
CA LEU A 163 -9.34 0.15 8.40
C LEU A 163 -9.91 1.51 7.96
N SER A 164 -10.56 1.56 6.77
CA SER A 164 -11.02 2.82 6.15
C SER A 164 -12.03 3.61 7.00
N ASN A 165 -12.89 2.92 7.77
CA ASN A 165 -13.95 3.53 8.56
C ASN A 165 -13.58 3.79 10.03
N LEU A 166 -12.28 3.77 10.38
CA LEU A 166 -11.78 4.02 11.72
C LEU A 166 -11.24 5.44 11.86
N ASP A 167 -11.39 6.01 13.06
CA ASP A 167 -10.66 7.21 13.44
C ASP A 167 -9.15 6.95 13.48
N ALA A 168 -8.34 8.01 13.41
CA ALA A 168 -6.89 7.91 13.29
C ALA A 168 -6.24 7.12 14.44
N ALA A 169 -6.65 7.36 15.70
CA ALA A 169 -6.06 6.69 16.85
C ALA A 169 -6.38 5.19 16.88
N LEU A 170 -7.62 4.84 16.55
CA LEU A 170 -8.07 3.45 16.50
C LEU A 170 -7.45 2.71 15.30
N ARG A 171 -7.28 3.39 14.16
CA ARG A 171 -6.60 2.84 12.96
C ARG A 171 -5.17 2.42 13.31
N VAL A 172 -4.41 3.28 13.99
CA VAL A 172 -3.03 2.94 14.42
C VAL A 172 -3.03 1.71 15.32
N ARG A 173 -3.90 1.65 16.34
CA ARG A 173 -3.98 0.49 17.26
C ARG A 173 -4.34 -0.79 16.51
N THR A 174 -5.38 -0.75 15.67
CA THR A 174 -5.84 -1.94 14.94
C THR A 174 -4.79 -2.43 13.95
N ARG A 175 -4.03 -1.53 13.32
CA ARG A 175 -2.89 -1.89 12.47
C ARG A 175 -1.83 -2.67 13.24
N VAL A 176 -1.45 -2.21 14.43
CA VAL A 176 -0.50 -2.93 15.31
C VAL A 176 -1.03 -4.31 15.68
N GLU A 177 -2.31 -4.44 16.00
CA GLU A 177 -2.93 -5.73 16.33
C GLU A 177 -2.95 -6.69 15.13
N LEU A 178 -3.23 -6.20 13.91
CA LEU A 178 -3.16 -7.00 12.70
C LEU A 178 -1.73 -7.49 12.42
N ALA A 179 -0.72 -6.62 12.62
CA ALA A 179 0.68 -7.02 12.49
C ALA A 179 1.06 -8.13 13.47
N ARG A 180 0.69 -7.98 14.76
CA ARG A 180 0.91 -9.01 15.79
C ARG A 180 0.22 -10.31 15.46
N LEU A 181 -1.04 -10.23 15.00
CA LEU A 181 -1.81 -11.40 14.60
C LEU A 181 -1.13 -12.15 13.47
N HIS A 182 -0.69 -11.44 12.43
CA HIS A 182 0.04 -12.06 11.34
C HIS A 182 1.35 -12.72 11.80
N GLN A 183 2.13 -12.07 12.67
CA GLN A 183 3.36 -12.64 13.25
C GLN A 183 3.09 -13.95 14.03
N GLN A 184 1.97 -14.01 14.75
CA GLN A 184 1.59 -15.19 15.54
C GLN A 184 1.07 -16.33 14.66
N THR A 185 0.24 -16.01 13.66
CA THR A 185 -0.45 -17.01 12.85
C THR A 185 0.34 -17.41 11.61
N ARG A 186 1.17 -16.52 11.09
CA ARG A 186 1.85 -16.64 9.79
C ARG A 186 0.92 -17.06 8.66
N ALA A 187 -0.34 -16.67 8.74
CA ALA A 187 -1.34 -17.00 7.73
C ALA A 187 -1.16 -16.12 6.49
N THR A 188 -1.35 -16.70 5.31
CA THR A 188 -1.38 -15.95 4.06
C THR A 188 -2.46 -14.88 4.13
N THR A 189 -2.09 -13.63 3.89
CA THR A 189 -2.98 -12.49 4.07
C THR A 189 -2.91 -11.56 2.86
N ILE A 190 -4.07 -11.28 2.26
CA ILE A 190 -4.23 -10.24 1.24
C ILE A 190 -4.97 -9.07 1.88
N PHE A 191 -4.40 -7.89 1.78
CA PHE A 191 -4.90 -6.68 2.39
C PHE A 191 -5.09 -5.59 1.32
N VAL A 192 -6.33 -5.23 1.03
CA VAL A 192 -6.65 -4.14 0.11
C VAL A 192 -6.70 -2.84 0.89
N THR A 193 -6.00 -1.83 0.40
CA THR A 193 -6.03 -0.49 0.97
C THR A 193 -5.71 0.57 -0.09
N HIS A 194 -6.13 1.80 0.16
CA HIS A 194 -5.67 3.00 -0.54
C HIS A 194 -4.72 3.84 0.33
N ASP A 195 -4.52 3.44 1.60
CA ASP A 195 -3.62 4.10 2.55
C ASP A 195 -2.22 3.50 2.44
N GLN A 196 -1.27 4.33 1.98
CA GLN A 196 0.12 3.91 1.83
C GLN A 196 0.79 3.54 3.17
N VAL A 197 0.41 4.20 4.28
CA VAL A 197 0.99 3.91 5.60
C VAL A 197 0.59 2.52 6.06
N GLU A 198 -0.65 2.08 5.77
CA GLU A 198 -1.10 0.73 6.05
C GLU A 198 -0.29 -0.30 5.25
N ALA A 199 -0.16 -0.10 3.93
CA ALA A 199 0.61 -1.00 3.07
C ALA A 199 2.08 -1.08 3.50
N MET A 200 2.74 0.08 3.70
CA MET A 200 4.16 0.17 4.08
C MET A 200 4.48 -0.47 5.44
N THR A 201 3.51 -0.46 6.38
CA THR A 201 3.76 -0.95 7.76
C THR A 201 3.34 -2.39 7.99
N LEU A 202 2.39 -2.92 7.22
CA LEU A 202 1.84 -4.27 7.41
C LEU A 202 2.41 -5.29 6.43
N ALA A 203 2.65 -4.88 5.19
CA ALA A 203 2.95 -5.82 4.14
C ALA A 203 4.43 -6.24 4.09
N SER A 204 4.67 -7.51 3.82
CA SER A 204 5.97 -8.00 3.39
C SER A 204 6.25 -7.67 1.92
N ARG A 205 5.19 -7.65 1.09
CA ARG A 205 5.22 -7.18 -0.30
C ARG A 205 3.98 -6.33 -0.61
N ILE A 206 4.17 -5.34 -1.47
CA ILE A 206 3.11 -4.47 -1.97
C ILE A 206 2.96 -4.69 -3.47
N VAL A 207 1.72 -4.81 -3.92
CA VAL A 207 1.33 -4.77 -5.33
C VAL A 207 0.70 -3.41 -5.58
N VAL A 208 1.43 -2.54 -6.28
CA VAL A 208 0.89 -1.24 -6.69
C VAL A 208 0.09 -1.43 -7.97
N MET A 209 -1.19 -1.10 -7.91
CA MET A 209 -2.13 -1.23 -9.03
C MET A 209 -2.58 0.13 -9.53
N ASN A 210 -2.60 0.29 -10.85
CA ASN A 210 -3.09 1.48 -11.52
C ASN A 210 -3.72 1.12 -12.87
N ALA A 211 -4.78 1.81 -13.25
CA ALA A 211 -5.41 1.67 -14.56
C ALA A 211 -5.55 0.20 -15.01
N ARG A 212 -5.99 -0.69 -14.09
CA ARG A 212 -6.25 -2.13 -14.33
C ARG A 212 -5.02 -3.02 -14.48
N LYS A 213 -3.82 -2.48 -14.23
CA LYS A 213 -2.54 -3.19 -14.34
C LYS A 213 -1.79 -3.16 -13.02
N VAL A 214 -0.86 -4.08 -12.89
CA VAL A 214 0.16 -4.04 -11.84
C VAL A 214 1.30 -3.15 -12.34
N GLU A 215 1.57 -2.06 -11.63
CA GLU A 215 2.67 -1.13 -11.92
C GLU A 215 3.99 -1.65 -11.37
N GLN A 216 3.96 -2.14 -10.13
CA GLN A 216 5.13 -2.68 -9.46
C GLN A 216 4.73 -3.66 -8.37
N VAL A 217 5.56 -4.69 -8.16
CA VAL A 217 5.51 -5.60 -7.02
C VAL A 217 6.87 -5.59 -6.35
N GLY A 218 6.90 -5.37 -5.04
CA GLY A 218 8.16 -5.34 -4.29
C GLY A 218 7.94 -5.21 -2.79
N THR A 219 9.01 -5.26 -2.02
CA THR A 219 8.98 -4.91 -0.60
C THR A 219 8.62 -3.43 -0.42
N PRO A 220 8.12 -3.01 0.76
CA PRO A 220 7.85 -1.61 1.03
C PRO A 220 9.04 -0.69 0.70
N MET A 221 10.25 -1.09 1.06
CA MET A 221 11.46 -0.30 0.82
C MET A 221 11.84 -0.22 -0.66
N GLU A 222 11.61 -1.28 -1.45
CA GLU A 222 11.80 -1.26 -2.91
C GLU A 222 10.79 -0.33 -3.58
N ILE A 223 9.50 -0.42 -3.22
CA ILE A 223 8.45 0.44 -3.76
C ILE A 223 8.73 1.92 -3.48
N TYR A 224 9.21 2.25 -2.27
CA TYR A 224 9.51 3.61 -1.86
C TYR A 224 10.82 4.14 -2.45
N GLY A 225 11.89 3.36 -2.33
CA GLY A 225 13.26 3.78 -2.69
C GLY A 225 13.63 3.53 -4.15
N ARG A 226 12.91 2.64 -4.86
CA ARG A 226 13.16 2.31 -6.28
C ARG A 226 11.85 2.16 -7.05
N PRO A 227 11.04 3.22 -7.16
CA PRO A 227 9.78 3.17 -7.88
C PRO A 227 10.02 2.86 -9.36
N ALA A 228 9.32 1.85 -9.90
CA ALA A 228 9.49 1.44 -11.30
C ALA A 228 9.00 2.49 -12.30
N THR A 229 8.00 3.29 -11.88
CA THR A 229 7.40 4.32 -12.74
C THR A 229 7.18 5.62 -11.98
N GLU A 230 7.02 6.72 -12.73
CA GLU A 230 6.63 8.01 -12.18
C GLU A 230 5.30 7.91 -11.41
N PHE A 231 4.38 7.08 -11.88
CA PHE A 231 3.12 6.85 -11.16
C PHE A 231 3.40 6.32 -9.75
N VAL A 232 4.22 5.27 -9.61
CA VAL A 232 4.56 4.71 -8.29
C VAL A 232 5.27 5.73 -7.41
N ALA A 233 6.22 6.49 -7.98
CA ALA A 233 6.97 7.52 -7.27
C ALA A 233 6.08 8.66 -6.73
N ARG A 234 5.05 9.05 -7.50
CA ARG A 234 4.06 10.07 -7.09
C ARG A 234 3.03 9.54 -6.11
N PHE A 235 2.62 8.28 -6.31
CA PHE A 235 1.54 7.69 -5.52
C PHE A 235 2.02 7.27 -4.12
N VAL A 236 3.28 6.84 -3.98
CA VAL A 236 3.85 6.38 -2.71
C VAL A 236 4.80 7.42 -2.15
N GLY A 237 4.49 7.90 -0.95
CA GLY A 237 5.21 8.97 -0.24
C GLY A 237 4.31 10.19 0.01
N SER A 238 4.51 10.86 1.15
CA SER A 238 3.83 12.11 1.52
C SER A 238 4.83 13.04 2.20
N PRO A 239 5.18 14.13 1.53
CA PRO A 239 4.72 14.62 0.22
C PRO A 239 5.10 13.68 -0.94
N ALA A 240 4.42 13.87 -2.08
CA ALA A 240 4.79 13.16 -3.30
C ALA A 240 6.22 13.53 -3.75
N MET A 241 6.87 12.63 -4.50
CA MET A 241 8.18 12.91 -5.09
C MET A 241 8.15 14.18 -5.96
N ASN A 242 9.15 15.04 -5.83
CA ASN A 242 9.34 16.19 -6.71
C ASN A 242 9.83 15.72 -8.09
N PHE A 243 9.33 16.35 -9.16
CA PHE A 243 9.76 16.08 -10.52
C PHE A 243 10.14 17.40 -11.20
N LEU A 244 11.40 17.49 -11.64
CA LEU A 244 11.94 18.66 -12.31
C LEU A 244 12.43 18.27 -13.72
N PRO A 245 12.06 19.00 -14.77
CA PRO A 245 12.57 18.78 -16.11
C PRO A 245 14.08 19.09 -16.16
N VAL A 246 14.87 18.23 -16.80
CA VAL A 246 16.32 18.35 -16.84
C VAL A 246 16.91 17.93 -18.19
N SER A 247 18.06 18.49 -18.52
CA SER A 247 18.99 17.91 -19.48
C SER A 247 20.09 17.14 -18.74
N ILE A 248 20.75 16.22 -19.43
CA ILE A 248 21.79 15.38 -18.82
C ILE A 248 23.18 15.82 -19.31
N ARG A 249 24.08 15.95 -18.35
CA ARG A 249 25.51 16.07 -18.57
C ARG A 249 26.21 14.81 -18.06
N ASP A 250 27.12 14.27 -18.85
CA ASP A 250 27.96 13.14 -18.41
C ASP A 250 29.03 13.64 -17.43
N ARG A 251 29.07 13.03 -16.25
CA ARG A 251 30.05 13.26 -15.20
C ARG A 251 30.82 11.96 -14.92
N GLY A 252 31.66 11.57 -15.89
CA GLY A 252 32.47 10.35 -15.77
C GLY A 252 31.65 9.06 -15.76
N GLY A 253 30.63 9.00 -16.64
CA GLY A 253 29.72 7.84 -16.79
C GLY A 253 28.47 7.90 -15.90
N LEU A 254 28.37 8.88 -15.00
CA LEU A 254 27.19 9.14 -14.18
C LEU A 254 26.45 10.40 -14.67
N ALA A 255 25.14 10.40 -14.52
CA ALA A 255 24.29 11.50 -14.96
C ALA A 255 24.30 12.65 -13.95
N SER A 256 24.65 13.86 -14.42
CA SER A 256 24.38 15.11 -13.72
C SER A 256 23.16 15.76 -14.38
N ALA A 257 22.07 15.88 -13.63
CA ALA A 257 20.82 16.49 -14.06
C ALA A 257 20.95 18.01 -14.01
N VAL A 258 20.82 18.70 -15.17
CA VAL A 258 20.97 20.15 -15.32
C VAL A 258 19.59 20.76 -15.48
N LEU A 259 19.20 21.65 -14.56
CA LEU A 259 17.93 22.38 -14.56
C LEU A 259 17.97 23.55 -15.57
N GLY A 260 16.82 24.16 -15.83
CA GLY A 260 16.66 25.26 -16.76
C GLY A 260 17.50 26.53 -16.44
N ASP A 261 17.86 26.77 -15.20
CA ASP A 261 18.70 27.85 -14.74
C ASP A 261 20.21 27.51 -14.73
N GLY A 262 20.58 26.30 -15.16
CA GLY A 262 21.95 25.79 -15.15
C GLY A 262 22.41 25.19 -13.81
N SER A 263 21.57 25.19 -12.77
CA SER A 263 21.82 24.48 -11.53
C SER A 263 21.88 22.98 -11.78
N THR A 264 22.63 22.23 -10.96
CA THR A 264 22.86 20.80 -11.18
C THR A 264 22.50 19.96 -9.97
N ILE A 265 21.99 18.77 -10.23
CA ILE A 265 21.80 17.68 -9.27
C ILE A 265 22.63 16.50 -9.77
N ASP A 266 23.72 16.21 -9.09
CA ASP A 266 24.56 15.06 -9.39
C ASP A 266 23.86 13.78 -8.93
N THR A 267 23.67 12.82 -9.83
CA THR A 267 23.04 11.54 -9.51
C THR A 267 24.03 10.38 -9.62
N ASP A 268 23.68 9.23 -9.06
CA ASP A 268 24.43 7.98 -9.24
C ASP A 268 23.82 7.09 -10.35
N VAL A 269 22.98 7.66 -11.20
CA VAL A 269 22.37 6.96 -12.35
C VAL A 269 23.39 6.89 -13.49
N PRO A 270 23.70 5.70 -14.04
CA PRO A 270 24.62 5.59 -15.16
C PRO A 270 24.02 6.21 -16.43
N VAL A 271 24.80 7.03 -17.14
CA VAL A 271 24.36 7.66 -18.40
C VAL A 271 24.00 6.62 -19.47
N ASN A 272 24.72 5.52 -19.52
CA ASN A 272 24.45 4.43 -20.48
C ASN A 272 23.17 3.62 -20.22
N ALA A 273 22.52 3.84 -19.07
CA ALA A 273 21.20 3.26 -18.77
C ALA A 273 20.05 4.12 -19.31
N LEU A 274 20.32 5.39 -19.65
CA LEU A 274 19.31 6.34 -20.09
C LEU A 274 18.97 6.15 -21.58
N PRO A 275 17.77 6.51 -22.02
CA PRO A 275 17.41 6.48 -23.44
C PRO A 275 18.25 7.49 -24.23
N ALA A 276 18.50 7.19 -25.49
CA ALA A 276 19.33 8.03 -26.37
C ALA A 276 18.69 9.40 -26.72
N GLY A 277 17.47 9.67 -26.33
CA GLY A 277 16.73 10.91 -26.56
C GLY A 277 15.42 10.91 -25.77
N GLY A 278 14.68 12.02 -25.87
CA GLY A 278 13.45 12.23 -25.09
C GLY A 278 13.66 13.23 -23.95
N GLU A 279 12.54 13.68 -23.38
CA GLU A 279 12.56 14.54 -22.21
C GLU A 279 12.82 13.72 -20.95
N LEU A 280 13.72 14.17 -20.11
CA LEU A 280 14.03 13.55 -18.84
C LEU A 280 13.60 14.44 -17.70
N ARG A 281 13.17 13.83 -16.61
CA ARG A 281 12.88 14.49 -15.35
C ARG A 281 13.68 13.86 -14.23
N VAL A 282 14.24 14.66 -13.34
CA VAL A 282 14.81 14.17 -12.10
C VAL A 282 13.71 14.10 -11.05
N GLY A 283 13.60 12.95 -10.39
CA GLY A 283 12.71 12.70 -9.27
C GLY A 283 13.49 12.71 -7.95
N VAL A 284 13.07 13.56 -7.01
CA VAL A 284 13.71 13.67 -5.68
C VAL A 284 12.65 13.76 -4.60
N ARG A 285 12.79 12.98 -3.54
CA ARG A 285 11.90 13.04 -2.40
C ARG A 285 12.19 14.27 -1.53
N ALA A 286 11.17 14.78 -0.82
CA ALA A 286 11.28 15.98 0.00
C ALA A 286 12.33 15.84 1.11
N GLU A 287 12.43 14.68 1.73
CA GLU A 287 13.41 14.37 2.78
C GLU A 287 14.87 14.30 2.31
N ALA A 288 15.09 14.20 0.98
CA ALA A 288 16.41 14.25 0.37
C ALA A 288 16.85 15.65 -0.06
N ILE A 289 16.02 16.67 0.20
CA ILE A 289 16.27 18.07 -0.14
C ILE A 289 16.41 18.87 1.15
N HIS A 290 17.61 19.41 1.38
CA HIS A 290 17.95 20.11 2.62
C HIS A 290 18.28 21.58 2.37
N VAL A 291 17.81 22.46 3.26
CA VAL A 291 18.26 23.87 3.27
C VAL A 291 19.69 23.94 3.81
N ARG A 292 20.63 24.35 2.95
CA ARG A 292 22.05 24.49 3.28
C ARG A 292 22.63 25.73 2.63
N PRO A 293 23.52 26.50 3.31
CA PRO A 293 24.14 27.69 2.72
C PRO A 293 24.96 27.41 1.45
N ASP A 294 25.55 26.21 1.36
CA ASP A 294 26.37 25.72 0.25
C ASP A 294 25.57 24.96 -0.83
N GLY A 295 24.24 24.90 -0.69
CA GLY A 295 23.37 24.19 -1.62
C GLY A 295 23.48 24.73 -3.06
N ALA A 296 23.33 23.82 -4.04
CA ALA A 296 23.47 24.18 -5.46
C ALA A 296 22.20 24.85 -6.04
N LEU A 297 21.02 24.57 -5.48
CA LEU A 297 19.74 25.05 -6.02
C LEU A 297 19.26 26.28 -5.27
N PRO A 298 19.26 27.50 -5.87
CA PRO A 298 18.66 28.68 -5.27
C PRO A 298 17.15 28.67 -5.43
N GLY A 299 16.41 29.12 -4.39
CA GLY A 299 14.96 29.19 -4.44
C GLY A 299 14.39 30.15 -3.42
N LYS A 300 13.12 30.53 -3.61
CA LYS A 300 12.34 31.37 -2.71
C LYS A 300 11.23 30.55 -2.07
N VAL A 301 11.14 30.61 -0.75
CA VAL A 301 10.11 29.93 0.03
C VAL A 301 8.77 30.63 -0.16
N GLU A 302 7.75 29.89 -0.62
CA GLU A 302 6.40 30.41 -0.80
C GLU A 302 5.49 30.06 0.37
N VAL A 303 5.55 28.79 0.83
CA VAL A 303 4.70 28.29 1.93
C VAL A 303 5.56 27.46 2.89
N VAL A 304 5.24 27.57 4.18
CA VAL A 304 5.85 26.79 5.25
C VAL A 304 4.77 26.04 6.01
N GLU A 305 4.76 24.70 5.92
CA GLU A 305 3.82 23.82 6.65
C GLU A 305 4.52 23.18 7.84
N ARG A 306 4.22 23.64 9.06
CA ARG A 306 4.77 23.09 10.31
C ARG A 306 3.89 21.96 10.83
N LEU A 307 4.37 20.71 10.72
CA LEU A 307 3.62 19.50 11.11
C LEU A 307 3.96 19.01 12.52
N GLY A 308 4.89 19.70 13.21
CA GLY A 308 5.33 19.37 14.55
C GLY A 308 6.63 18.58 14.57
N ASP A 309 6.66 17.39 14.02
CA ASP A 309 7.85 16.54 13.90
C ASP A 309 8.77 16.97 12.75
N ARG A 310 8.20 17.56 11.70
CA ARG A 310 8.87 18.05 10.49
C ARG A 310 8.21 19.32 9.98
N THR A 311 8.90 20.01 9.05
CA THR A 311 8.40 21.18 8.34
C THR A 311 8.54 20.95 6.84
N HIS A 312 7.47 21.13 6.07
CA HIS A 312 7.54 21.14 4.62
C HIS A 312 7.67 22.57 4.11
N LEU A 313 8.65 22.78 3.24
CA LEU A 313 8.95 24.06 2.61
C LEU A 313 8.58 23.97 1.13
N HIS A 314 7.57 24.71 0.71
CA HIS A 314 7.21 24.84 -0.71
C HIS A 314 8.07 25.96 -1.29
N ILE A 315 8.92 25.62 -2.24
CA ILE A 315 9.98 26.50 -2.74
C ILE A 315 9.85 26.64 -4.25
N ARG A 316 9.88 27.88 -4.72
CA ARG A 316 9.98 28.22 -6.14
C ARG A 316 11.45 28.41 -6.50
N LEU A 317 11.94 27.60 -7.44
CA LEU A 317 13.28 27.70 -7.98
C LEU A 317 13.41 28.88 -8.96
N THR A 318 14.64 29.25 -9.31
CA THR A 318 14.93 30.37 -10.23
C THR A 318 14.47 30.11 -11.66
N ASP A 319 14.36 28.87 -12.07
CA ASP A 319 13.80 28.44 -13.37
C ASP A 319 12.27 28.45 -13.42
N GLY A 320 11.60 28.79 -12.32
CA GLY A 320 10.15 28.84 -12.19
C GLY A 320 9.50 27.53 -11.74
N ASN A 321 10.24 26.43 -11.66
CA ASN A 321 9.74 25.17 -11.12
C ASN A 321 9.51 25.26 -9.61
N THR A 322 8.64 24.41 -9.08
CA THR A 322 8.37 24.30 -7.64
C THR A 322 8.73 22.94 -7.11
N LEU A 323 9.23 22.90 -5.88
CA LEU A 323 9.49 21.67 -5.16
C LEU A 323 9.10 21.80 -3.68
N VAL A 324 8.98 20.66 -3.02
CA VAL A 324 8.82 20.56 -1.57
C VAL A 324 10.10 19.99 -0.98
N ALA A 325 10.68 20.70 -0.02
CA ALA A 325 11.79 20.21 0.79
C ALA A 325 11.33 19.91 2.21
N GLU A 326 11.98 18.98 2.89
CA GLU A 326 11.72 18.69 4.29
C GLU A 326 12.81 19.30 5.18
N ASP A 327 12.40 19.98 6.23
CA ASP A 327 13.25 20.53 7.28
C ASP A 327 12.78 20.05 8.65
N LYS A 328 13.59 20.31 9.68
CA LYS A 328 13.30 19.95 11.07
C LYS A 328 11.95 20.52 11.53
N GLY A 329 11.31 19.87 12.48
CA GLY A 329 10.04 20.34 13.04
C GLY A 329 10.07 21.78 13.54
N VAL A 330 11.21 22.24 14.10
CA VAL A 330 11.45 23.63 14.53
C VAL A 330 12.32 24.35 13.48
N SER A 331 11.81 24.49 12.26
CA SER A 331 12.47 25.28 11.21
C SER A 331 12.35 26.78 11.50
N GLN A 332 13.43 27.53 11.26
CA GLN A 332 13.46 29.00 11.35
C GLN A 332 13.10 29.69 10.03
N VAL A 333 12.98 28.91 8.97
CA VAL A 333 12.65 29.43 7.62
C VAL A 333 11.23 30.02 7.62
N GLN A 334 11.09 31.16 6.95
CA GLN A 334 9.85 31.91 6.83
C GLN A 334 9.41 32.01 5.34
N PRO A 335 8.12 32.19 5.06
CA PRO A 335 7.66 32.54 3.72
C PRO A 335 8.34 33.85 3.25
N GLY A 336 8.85 33.84 2.02
CA GLY A 336 9.59 34.96 1.41
C GLY A 336 11.09 34.84 1.51
N ASP A 337 11.65 33.99 2.37
CA ASP A 337 13.07 33.77 2.49
C ASP A 337 13.67 33.21 1.18
N THR A 338 14.88 33.67 0.86
CA THR A 338 15.72 33.09 -0.19
C THR A 338 16.62 32.03 0.46
N VAL A 339 16.53 30.81 -0.04
CA VAL A 339 17.26 29.65 0.49
C VAL A 339 18.11 29.02 -0.61
N ARG A 340 19.12 28.27 -0.19
CA ARG A 340 19.86 27.37 -1.06
C ARG A 340 19.63 25.93 -0.63
N LEU A 341 19.44 25.03 -1.60
CA LEU A 341 19.08 23.65 -1.37
C LEU A 341 20.19 22.73 -1.83
N ALA A 342 20.55 21.80 -0.99
CA ALA A 342 21.38 20.65 -1.33
C ALA A 342 20.49 19.42 -1.51
N VAL A 343 20.76 18.64 -2.55
CA VAL A 343 20.03 17.40 -2.86
C VAL A 343 20.95 16.20 -2.64
N GLU A 344 20.44 15.18 -1.96
CA GLU A 344 21.13 13.89 -1.82
C GLU A 344 21.05 13.10 -3.13
N GLY A 345 22.03 13.29 -4.01
CA GLY A 345 22.02 12.75 -5.37
C GLY A 345 21.96 11.22 -5.47
N ALA A 346 22.47 10.50 -4.47
CA ALA A 346 22.39 9.05 -4.40
C ALA A 346 20.94 8.52 -4.33
N THR A 347 20.02 9.35 -3.84
CA THR A 347 18.58 9.00 -3.74
C THR A 347 17.74 9.60 -4.88
N ALA A 348 18.38 10.34 -5.79
CA ALA A 348 17.70 10.90 -6.96
C ALA A 348 17.54 9.85 -8.06
N HIS A 349 16.40 9.91 -8.74
CA HIS A 349 16.06 9.03 -9.86
C HIS A 349 15.85 9.87 -11.11
N LEU A 350 16.03 9.25 -12.29
CA LEU A 350 15.67 9.86 -13.55
C LEU A 350 14.47 9.12 -14.15
N PHE A 351 13.61 9.87 -14.81
CA PHE A 351 12.39 9.34 -15.46
C PHE A 351 12.33 9.86 -16.88
N ASP A 352 11.96 8.98 -17.82
CA ASP A 352 11.73 9.34 -19.20
C ASP A 352 10.30 9.86 -19.45
N ASP A 353 10.00 10.20 -20.68
CA ASP A 353 8.69 10.67 -21.15
C ASP A 353 7.59 9.59 -21.07
N ALA A 354 7.97 8.30 -21.12
CA ALA A 354 7.07 7.19 -20.86
C ALA A 354 6.79 6.98 -19.36
N GLY A 355 7.49 7.68 -18.48
CA GLY A 355 7.41 7.57 -17.04
C GLY A 355 8.17 6.38 -16.44
N LEU A 356 9.07 5.74 -17.20
CA LEU A 356 9.94 4.69 -16.68
C LEU A 356 11.07 5.30 -15.85
N ALA A 357 11.42 4.63 -14.77
CA ALA A 357 12.43 5.08 -13.83
C ALA A 357 13.81 4.47 -14.09
N TYR A 358 14.84 5.27 -13.90
CA TYR A 358 16.25 4.89 -13.96
C TYR A 358 16.92 5.20 -12.62
N HIS A 359 17.62 4.21 -12.06
CA HIS A 359 18.17 4.25 -10.71
C HIS A 359 19.68 4.09 -10.70
N ALA A 360 20.32 4.49 -9.59
CA ALA A 360 21.69 4.11 -9.27
C ALA A 360 21.89 2.60 -9.38
N ARG A 361 23.06 2.13 -9.82
CA ARG A 361 23.43 0.71 -9.72
C ARG A 361 23.53 0.30 -8.26
N GLN A 362 23.02 -0.90 -7.95
CA GLN A 362 23.25 -1.53 -6.63
C GLN A 362 24.70 -1.95 -6.49
#